data_5635caa31604bf09cd27a4dbe14b2b59
#
_entry.id   5635caa31604bf09cd27a4dbe14b2b59
#
_cell.length_a   1.000
_cell.length_b   1.000
_cell.length_c   1.000
_cell.angle_alpha   90.00
_cell.angle_beta   90.00
_cell.angle_gamma   90.00
#
_symmetry.space_group_name_H-M   'P 1'
#
loop_
_entity.id
_entity.type
_entity.pdbx_description
1 polymer ?
#
loop_
_entity_poly.entity_id
_entity_poly.type
_entity_poly.pdbx_seq_one_letter_code
_entity_poly.pdbx_strand_id
1 'polypeptide(L)'
;RCNLGTGEFKLWSAISGSNFDMVAFSANELGIEINTSTSSTNSLRSNALFRDIGWYHIVVVWDSDNAIDTDRIRAWVNGERITSWRTGNFPGSAGVNSLTNSTVLHTLGAKANVSQYFDGYLAESVLIDGLALEPTSFGQYDSTGTFWTPLSSATIKGLTFVTNGFYLDNTTN
;
A
#
# COMPACT_ATOMS: atom_id res chain seq x y z
N ARG A 1 -9.86 12.72 -6.69
CA ARG A 1 -11.02 12.24 -7.48
C ARG A 1 -10.49 11.14 -8.37
N CYS A 2 -10.99 9.97 -8.25
CA CYS A 2 -10.53 8.80 -8.98
C CYS A 2 -11.73 8.29 -9.80
N ASN A 3 -11.58 8.19 -11.11
CA ASN A 3 -12.53 7.47 -11.92
C ASN A 3 -12.12 5.99 -11.89
N LEU A 4 -12.55 5.29 -10.85
CA LEU A 4 -12.30 3.87 -10.69
C LEU A 4 -13.19 3.08 -11.66
N GLY A 5 -12.93 3.21 -12.96
CA GLY A 5 -13.54 2.39 -13.99
C GLY A 5 -13.15 0.91 -13.85
N THR A 6 -13.43 0.12 -14.89
CA THR A 6 -13.07 -1.31 -14.92
C THR A 6 -11.56 -1.57 -15.08
N GLY A 7 -10.75 -0.51 -15.22
CA GLY A 7 -9.31 -0.57 -15.35
C GLY A 7 -8.59 -0.93 -14.05
N GLU A 8 -7.29 -1.16 -14.18
CA GLU A 8 -6.37 -1.34 -13.05
C GLU A 8 -5.48 -0.11 -12.94
N PHE A 9 -5.50 0.54 -11.78
CA PHE A 9 -4.85 1.81 -11.51
C PHE A 9 -3.83 1.63 -10.38
N LYS A 10 -2.55 1.75 -10.68
CA LYS A 10 -1.48 1.54 -9.70
C LYS A 10 -1.29 2.77 -8.83
N LEU A 11 -1.40 2.59 -7.52
CA LEU A 11 -1.00 3.60 -6.54
C LEU A 11 0.52 3.56 -6.34
N TRP A 12 1.06 2.37 -6.25
CA TRP A 12 2.47 2.10 -6.09
C TRP A 12 2.85 0.79 -6.77
N SER A 13 4.05 0.71 -7.34
CA SER A 13 4.60 -0.55 -7.82
C SER A 13 6.12 -0.59 -7.77
N ALA A 14 6.66 -1.81 -7.63
CA ALA A 14 8.08 -2.14 -7.84
C ALA A 14 8.18 -3.25 -8.88
N ILE A 15 9.16 -3.22 -9.78
CA ILE A 15 9.26 -4.18 -10.87
C ILE A 15 10.69 -4.68 -11.06
N SER A 16 10.80 -5.99 -11.33
CA SER A 16 12.03 -6.65 -11.77
C SER A 16 11.69 -7.68 -12.84
N GLY A 17 12.05 -7.41 -14.08
CA GLY A 17 11.66 -8.26 -15.21
C GLY A 17 10.14 -8.34 -15.38
N SER A 18 9.59 -9.54 -15.29
CA SER A 18 8.13 -9.78 -15.34
C SER A 18 7.46 -9.76 -13.95
N ASN A 19 8.25 -9.77 -12.89
CA ASN A 19 7.73 -9.77 -11.52
C ASN A 19 7.48 -8.33 -11.04
N PHE A 20 6.45 -8.13 -10.25
CA PHE A 20 6.14 -6.83 -9.69
C PHE A 20 5.39 -6.95 -8.35
N ASP A 21 5.71 -6.03 -7.45
CA ASP A 21 4.88 -5.76 -6.28
C ASP A 21 3.98 -4.57 -6.62
N MET A 22 2.78 -4.55 -6.07
CA MET A 22 1.87 -3.42 -6.29
C MET A 22 0.86 -3.22 -5.18
N VAL A 23 0.44 -1.97 -5.06
CA VAL A 23 -0.84 -1.57 -4.46
C VAL A 23 -1.64 -0.85 -5.54
N ALA A 24 -2.86 -1.28 -5.77
CA ALA A 24 -3.67 -0.78 -6.88
C ALA A 24 -5.16 -0.78 -6.55
N PHE A 25 -5.93 0.00 -7.30
CA PHE A 25 -7.36 -0.26 -7.44
C PHE A 25 -7.62 -1.00 -8.75
N SER A 26 -8.48 -2.01 -8.70
CA SER A 26 -8.94 -2.76 -9.87
C SER A 26 -10.41 -3.07 -9.70
N ALA A 27 -11.24 -2.64 -10.64
CA ALA A 27 -12.71 -2.77 -10.55
C ALA A 27 -13.28 -2.28 -9.20
N ASN A 28 -12.74 -1.19 -8.67
CA ASN A 28 -13.04 -0.58 -7.36
C ASN A 28 -12.58 -1.40 -6.13
N GLU A 29 -11.91 -2.51 -6.29
CA GLU A 29 -11.32 -3.29 -5.20
C GLU A 29 -9.89 -2.80 -4.91
N LEU A 30 -9.49 -2.80 -3.64
CA LEU A 30 -8.08 -2.66 -3.28
C LEU A 30 -7.37 -3.97 -3.58
N GLY A 31 -6.37 -3.91 -4.45
CA GLY A 31 -5.52 -5.02 -4.82
C GLY A 31 -4.09 -4.83 -4.30
N ILE A 32 -3.53 -5.90 -3.76
CA ILE A 32 -2.14 -5.96 -3.31
C ILE A 32 -1.52 -7.20 -3.93
N GLU A 33 -0.39 -7.04 -4.60
CA GLU A 33 0.41 -8.16 -5.08
C GLU A 33 1.82 -8.01 -4.55
N ILE A 34 2.35 -9.09 -3.99
CA ILE A 34 3.72 -9.19 -3.50
C ILE A 34 4.36 -10.41 -4.17
N ASN A 35 5.36 -10.16 -4.99
CA ASN A 35 6.17 -11.20 -5.61
C ASN A 35 7.39 -11.49 -4.73
N THR A 36 7.42 -12.69 -4.23
CA THR A 36 8.57 -13.18 -3.49
C THR A 36 9.64 -13.69 -4.47
N SER A 37 10.89 -13.72 -4.05
CA SER A 37 12.02 -14.21 -4.85
C SER A 37 11.87 -15.66 -5.34
N THR A 38 10.88 -16.39 -4.83
CA THR A 38 10.57 -17.78 -5.16
C THR A 38 9.45 -17.96 -6.17
N SER A 39 9.08 -16.93 -6.92
CA SER A 39 8.06 -16.93 -7.99
C SER A 39 6.60 -17.13 -7.55
N SER A 40 6.30 -17.07 -6.28
CA SER A 40 4.91 -17.12 -5.82
C SER A 40 4.32 -15.72 -5.80
N THR A 41 3.32 -15.49 -6.62
CA THR A 41 2.53 -14.27 -6.54
C THR A 41 1.54 -14.39 -5.39
N ASN A 42 1.73 -13.60 -4.35
CA ASN A 42 0.75 -13.45 -3.30
C ASN A 42 -0.18 -12.31 -3.69
N SER A 43 -1.46 -12.60 -3.82
CA SER A 43 -2.44 -11.66 -4.36
C SER A 43 -3.64 -11.56 -3.43
N LEU A 44 -3.91 -10.34 -3.00
CA LEU A 44 -5.07 -10.01 -2.19
C LEU A 44 -5.97 -9.06 -2.98
N ARG A 45 -7.28 -9.32 -2.95
CA ARG A 45 -8.32 -8.43 -3.51
C ARG A 45 -9.41 -8.27 -2.47
N SER A 46 -9.71 -7.04 -2.10
CA SER A 46 -10.73 -6.76 -1.08
C SER A 46 -12.14 -7.14 -1.56
N ASN A 47 -13.00 -7.60 -0.64
CA ASN A 47 -14.44 -7.64 -0.90
C ASN A 47 -15.07 -6.24 -0.83
N ALA A 48 -14.48 -5.34 -0.04
CA ALA A 48 -14.91 -3.94 0.01
C ALA A 48 -14.67 -3.26 -1.34
N LEU A 49 -15.63 -2.44 -1.76
CA LEU A 49 -15.60 -1.68 -3.00
C LEU A 49 -15.49 -0.19 -2.69
N PHE A 50 -14.48 0.47 -3.26
CA PHE A 50 -14.17 1.88 -3.06
C PHE A 50 -14.66 2.67 -4.28
N ARG A 51 -15.85 3.22 -4.21
CA ARG A 51 -16.54 3.89 -5.33
C ARG A 51 -16.76 5.38 -5.13
N ASP A 52 -16.60 5.83 -3.91
CA ASP A 52 -16.90 7.21 -3.56
C ASP A 52 -15.79 8.15 -4.03
N ILE A 53 -16.20 9.36 -4.40
CA ILE A 53 -15.28 10.43 -4.75
C ILE A 53 -14.78 11.07 -3.45
N GLY A 54 -13.63 10.66 -2.98
CA GLY A 54 -13.03 11.17 -1.75
C GLY A 54 -11.57 10.84 -1.63
N TRP A 55 -10.98 11.28 -0.54
CA TRP A 55 -9.65 10.87 -0.13
C TRP A 55 -9.74 9.58 0.66
N TYR A 56 -8.87 8.64 0.32
CA TYR A 56 -8.67 7.41 1.06
C TYR A 56 -7.25 7.41 1.62
N HIS A 57 -7.11 7.22 2.91
CA HIS A 57 -5.84 6.95 3.55
C HIS A 57 -5.58 5.45 3.52
N ILE A 58 -4.56 5.01 2.81
CA ILE A 58 -4.27 3.59 2.60
C ILE A 58 -2.94 3.27 3.26
N VAL A 59 -2.94 2.27 4.13
CA VAL A 59 -1.73 1.71 4.73
C VAL A 59 -1.64 0.24 4.35
N VAL A 60 -0.49 -0.18 3.84
CA VAL A 60 -0.18 -1.57 3.54
C VAL A 60 1.10 -1.93 4.24
N VAL A 61 1.08 -3.03 4.99
CA VAL A 61 2.24 -3.56 5.71
C VAL A 61 2.62 -4.90 5.11
N TRP A 62 3.89 -5.04 4.76
CA TRP A 62 4.56 -6.29 4.49
C TRP A 62 5.43 -6.66 5.69
N ASP A 63 5.01 -7.67 6.44
CA ASP A 63 5.67 -8.18 7.65
C ASP A 63 6.07 -9.65 7.42
N SER A 64 7.14 -9.84 6.66
CA SER A 64 7.54 -11.16 6.17
C SER A 64 7.84 -12.17 7.28
N ASP A 65 8.27 -11.69 8.44
CA ASP A 65 8.65 -12.55 9.58
C ASP A 65 7.47 -12.90 10.49
N ASN A 66 6.27 -12.39 10.21
CA ASN A 66 5.12 -12.68 11.03
C ASN A 66 4.83 -14.19 11.07
N ALA A 67 4.62 -14.72 12.28
CA ALA A 67 4.34 -16.14 12.49
C ALA A 67 3.02 -16.58 11.85
N ILE A 68 2.04 -15.67 11.77
CA ILE A 68 0.73 -15.90 11.18
C ILE A 68 0.77 -15.48 9.72
N ASP A 69 0.55 -16.40 8.79
CA ASP A 69 0.62 -16.16 7.36
C ASP A 69 -0.33 -15.07 6.86
N THR A 70 -1.56 -15.05 7.37
CA THR A 70 -2.58 -14.03 7.06
C THR A 70 -2.26 -12.65 7.62
N ASP A 71 -1.27 -12.51 8.49
CA ASP A 71 -0.80 -11.25 9.04
C ASP A 71 0.51 -10.76 8.41
N ARG A 72 1.09 -11.54 7.48
CA ARG A 72 2.27 -11.10 6.71
C ARG A 72 1.96 -9.98 5.74
N ILE A 73 0.73 -9.92 5.23
CA ILE A 73 0.24 -8.77 4.47
C ILE A 73 -1.00 -8.24 5.17
N ARG A 74 -0.94 -7.00 5.63
CA ARG A 74 -2.05 -6.30 6.26
C ARG A 74 -2.36 -5.02 5.51
N ALA A 75 -3.62 -4.66 5.40
CA ALA A 75 -4.05 -3.42 4.77
C ALA A 75 -5.15 -2.74 5.57
N TRP A 76 -5.12 -1.43 5.53
CA TRP A 76 -6.14 -0.57 6.14
C TRP A 76 -6.54 0.52 5.17
N VAL A 77 -7.80 0.89 5.23
CA VAL A 77 -8.33 2.07 4.54
C VAL A 77 -9.03 2.94 5.59
N ASN A 78 -8.60 4.20 5.69
CA ASN A 78 -9.10 5.15 6.68
C ASN A 78 -9.07 4.61 8.12
N GLY A 79 -7.98 3.95 8.50
CA GLY A 79 -7.79 3.35 9.83
C GLY A 79 -8.45 1.98 10.02
N GLU A 80 -9.37 1.57 9.15
CA GLU A 80 -10.09 0.30 9.26
C GLU A 80 -9.35 -0.83 8.54
N ARG A 81 -9.10 -1.92 9.26
CA ARG A 81 -8.41 -3.09 8.70
C ARG A 81 -9.29 -3.83 7.69
N ILE A 82 -8.74 -4.15 6.53
CA ILE A 82 -9.35 -5.05 5.56
C ILE A 82 -9.13 -6.49 6.04
N THR A 83 -10.21 -7.14 6.44
CA THR A 83 -10.19 -8.53 6.92
C THR A 83 -10.93 -9.49 5.98
N SER A 84 -11.69 -8.96 5.03
CA SER A 84 -12.48 -9.74 4.08
C SER A 84 -11.91 -9.61 2.66
N TRP A 85 -11.44 -10.72 2.12
CA TRP A 85 -10.77 -10.80 0.84
C TRP A 85 -11.54 -11.68 -0.14
N ARG A 86 -11.78 -11.18 -1.36
CA ARG A 86 -12.33 -11.96 -2.47
C ARG A 86 -11.27 -12.96 -3.01
N THR A 87 -10.03 -12.51 -3.05
CA THR A 87 -8.86 -13.35 -3.27
C THR A 87 -7.94 -13.14 -2.08
N GLY A 88 -7.55 -14.20 -1.41
CA GLY A 88 -6.71 -14.17 -0.21
C GLY A 88 -5.55 -15.15 -0.32
N ASN A 89 -4.63 -14.91 -1.26
CA ASN A 89 -3.43 -15.73 -1.40
C ASN A 89 -2.28 -15.08 -0.63
N PHE A 90 -2.12 -15.46 0.63
CA PHE A 90 -1.09 -14.97 1.53
C PHE A 90 0.23 -15.74 1.39
N PRO A 91 1.37 -15.13 1.74
CA PRO A 91 2.67 -15.82 1.73
C PRO A 91 2.72 -16.97 2.72
N GLY A 92 2.93 -18.20 2.23
CA GLY A 92 2.97 -19.40 3.08
C GLY A 92 4.26 -19.56 3.89
N SER A 93 5.37 -18.89 3.51
CA SER A 93 6.65 -18.97 4.21
C SER A 93 7.01 -17.62 4.84
N ALA A 94 7.58 -17.65 6.05
CA ALA A 94 8.14 -16.48 6.69
C ALA A 94 9.55 -16.16 6.13
N GLY A 95 10.04 -14.95 6.38
CA GLY A 95 11.39 -14.51 6.02
C GLY A 95 11.63 -14.31 4.52
N VAL A 96 10.57 -14.16 3.72
CA VAL A 96 10.70 -14.02 2.27
C VAL A 96 10.81 -12.56 1.90
N ASN A 97 11.85 -12.18 1.16
CA ASN A 97 11.99 -10.83 0.63
C ASN A 97 11.04 -10.59 -0.53
N SER A 98 10.61 -9.34 -0.66
CA SER A 98 9.80 -8.85 -1.78
C SER A 98 10.59 -7.87 -2.64
N LEU A 99 10.01 -7.45 -3.76
CA LEU A 99 10.58 -6.39 -4.59
C LEU A 99 10.52 -5.02 -3.90
N THR A 100 9.58 -4.83 -2.97
CA THR A 100 9.43 -3.59 -2.19
C THR A 100 10.70 -3.21 -1.45
N ASN A 101 11.42 -4.22 -0.94
CA ASN A 101 12.69 -4.04 -0.21
C ASN A 101 13.90 -4.41 -1.09
N SER A 102 13.89 -4.05 -2.36
CA SER A 102 14.94 -4.39 -3.32
C SER A 102 15.36 -3.15 -4.11
N THR A 103 16.60 -3.17 -4.63
CA THR A 103 17.12 -2.11 -5.50
C THR A 103 16.60 -2.29 -6.92
N VAL A 104 15.30 -2.00 -7.11
CA VAL A 104 14.60 -2.10 -8.39
C VAL A 104 13.86 -0.80 -8.67
N LEU A 105 13.30 -0.67 -9.87
CA LEU A 105 12.49 0.50 -10.21
C LEU A 105 11.18 0.51 -9.40
N HIS A 106 10.96 1.59 -8.66
CA HIS A 106 9.72 1.88 -7.95
C HIS A 106 9.00 3.04 -8.62
N THR A 107 7.68 3.01 -8.63
CA THR A 107 6.85 4.09 -9.18
C THR A 107 5.65 4.37 -8.30
N LEU A 108 5.26 5.64 -8.26
CA LEU A 108 3.99 6.10 -7.68
C LEU A 108 3.06 6.52 -8.81
N GLY A 109 1.79 6.14 -8.71
CA GLY A 109 0.75 6.49 -9.68
C GLY A 109 0.84 5.79 -11.04
N ALA A 110 1.70 4.78 -11.18
CA ALA A 110 1.82 4.01 -12.42
C ALA A 110 2.41 2.62 -12.16
N LYS A 111 2.27 1.71 -13.12
CA LYS A 111 3.13 0.53 -13.20
C LYS A 111 4.53 0.95 -13.65
N ALA A 112 5.56 0.33 -13.12
CA ALA A 112 6.95 0.73 -13.31
C ALA A 112 7.43 0.67 -14.79
N ASN A 113 6.68 0.03 -15.70
CA ASN A 113 6.89 0.08 -17.14
C ASN A 113 6.11 1.22 -17.84
N VAL A 114 5.70 2.25 -17.09
CA VAL A 114 4.93 3.42 -17.52
C VAL A 114 3.60 3.06 -18.23
N SER A 115 2.81 2.24 -17.57
CA SER A 115 1.46 1.87 -17.97
C SER A 115 0.53 1.83 -16.75
N GLN A 116 -0.76 1.61 -16.95
CA GLN A 116 -1.75 1.49 -15.86
C GLN A 116 -1.69 2.68 -14.88
N TYR A 117 -1.70 3.89 -15.45
CA TYR A 117 -1.63 5.13 -14.70
C TYR A 117 -2.82 5.29 -13.76
N PHE A 118 -2.55 5.81 -12.57
CA PHE A 118 -3.59 6.23 -11.65
C PHE A 118 -4.24 7.53 -12.14
N ASP A 119 -5.52 7.49 -12.37
CA ASP A 119 -6.32 8.67 -12.73
C ASP A 119 -6.92 9.31 -11.48
N GLY A 120 -6.09 10.07 -10.77
CA GLY A 120 -6.48 10.70 -9.50
C GLY A 120 -5.35 11.53 -8.90
N TYR A 121 -5.52 11.87 -7.63
CA TYR A 121 -4.55 12.63 -6.86
C TYR A 121 -3.92 11.73 -5.80
N LEU A 122 -2.61 11.81 -5.65
CA LEU A 122 -1.85 11.21 -4.56
C LEU A 122 -1.27 12.32 -3.70
N ALA A 123 -1.31 12.14 -2.40
CA ALA A 123 -0.72 13.03 -1.43
C ALA A 123 -0.01 12.21 -0.35
N GLU A 124 1.09 12.74 0.18
CA GLU A 124 1.79 12.19 1.33
C GLU A 124 2.14 10.70 1.19
N SER A 125 3.01 10.38 0.23
CA SER A 125 3.48 9.02 0.02
C SER A 125 4.61 8.69 0.99
N VAL A 126 4.44 7.63 1.77
CA VAL A 126 5.36 7.19 2.82
C VAL A 126 5.78 5.74 2.58
N LEU A 127 7.07 5.47 2.66
CA LEU A 127 7.62 4.12 2.78
C LEU A 127 8.44 4.04 4.07
N ILE A 128 8.11 3.08 4.91
CA ILE A 128 8.90 2.74 6.11
C ILE A 128 9.58 1.40 5.85
N ASP A 129 10.91 1.39 5.91
CA ASP A 129 11.71 0.19 5.76
C ASP A 129 12.03 -0.42 7.12
N GLY A 130 11.94 -1.75 7.23
CA GLY A 130 12.34 -2.50 8.42
C GLY A 130 11.42 -2.42 9.64
N LEU A 131 10.28 -1.71 9.56
CA LEU A 131 9.30 -1.60 10.64
C LEU A 131 7.88 -1.85 10.12
N ALA A 132 7.13 -2.71 10.79
CA ALA A 132 5.73 -3.00 10.48
C ALA A 132 4.80 -2.08 11.28
N LEU A 133 4.73 -0.79 10.90
CA LEU A 133 3.95 0.21 11.63
C LEU A 133 2.45 0.08 11.33
N GLU A 134 1.63 0.31 12.35
CA GLU A 134 0.17 0.32 12.26
C GLU A 134 -0.35 1.67 11.73
N PRO A 135 -1.59 1.76 11.23
CA PRO A 135 -2.13 2.97 10.60
C PRO A 135 -2.15 4.19 11.53
N THR A 136 -2.20 3.98 12.86
CA THR A 136 -2.15 5.05 13.87
C THR A 136 -0.81 5.79 13.91
N SER A 137 0.23 5.24 13.27
CA SER A 137 1.50 5.96 13.07
C SER A 137 1.40 7.05 11.99
N PHE A 138 0.36 7.03 11.16
CA PHE A 138 0.19 7.89 9.99
C PHE A 138 -1.11 8.71 10.03
N GLY A 139 -2.09 8.29 10.82
CA GLY A 139 -3.39 8.92 10.91
C GLY A 139 -4.06 8.67 12.26
N GLN A 140 -5.16 9.35 12.48
CA GLN A 140 -5.96 9.22 13.70
C GLN A 140 -7.41 9.57 13.40
N TYR A 141 -8.32 9.11 14.25
CA TYR A 141 -9.67 9.65 14.24
C TYR A 141 -9.68 11.08 14.78
N ASP A 142 -10.58 11.88 14.26
CA ASP A 142 -10.85 13.21 14.78
C ASP A 142 -11.39 13.15 16.23
N SER A 143 -11.55 14.29 16.87
CA SER A 143 -12.02 14.37 18.26
C SER A 143 -13.43 13.80 18.48
N THR A 144 -14.20 13.61 17.41
CA THR A 144 -15.52 12.97 17.47
C THR A 144 -15.47 11.46 17.28
N GLY A 145 -14.32 10.90 16.88
CA GLY A 145 -14.16 9.49 16.55
C GLY A 145 -14.85 9.08 15.25
N THR A 146 -15.22 10.05 14.40
CA THR A 146 -16.02 9.80 13.20
C THR A 146 -15.20 9.80 11.93
N PHE A 147 -14.25 10.74 11.81
CA PHE A 147 -13.45 10.90 10.59
C PHE A 147 -11.99 10.56 10.83
N TRP A 148 -11.47 9.70 9.96
CA TRP A 148 -10.05 9.42 9.92
C TRP A 148 -9.32 10.55 9.20
N THR A 149 -8.25 11.08 9.82
CA THR A 149 -7.44 12.18 9.29
C THR A 149 -5.96 11.81 9.33
N PRO A 150 -5.16 12.20 8.33
CA PRO A 150 -3.71 12.05 8.39
C PRO A 150 -3.13 12.84 9.58
N LEU A 151 -2.03 12.34 10.15
CA LEU A 151 -1.20 13.10 11.08
C LEU A 151 -0.47 14.22 10.35
N SER A 152 0.01 15.22 11.09
CA SER A 152 0.77 16.32 10.50
C SER A 152 2.05 15.82 9.81
N SER A 153 2.47 16.49 8.73
CA SER A 153 3.75 16.22 8.06
C SER A 153 4.94 16.25 9.03
N ALA A 154 4.90 17.12 10.06
CA ALA A 154 5.93 17.17 11.09
C ALA A 154 5.98 15.87 11.91
N THR A 155 4.84 15.31 12.26
CA THR A 155 4.74 14.02 12.96
C THR A 155 5.28 12.89 12.09
N ILE A 156 4.87 12.83 10.83
CA ILE A 156 5.34 11.81 9.89
C ILE A 156 6.86 11.89 9.68
N LYS A 157 7.41 13.10 9.49
CA LYS A 157 8.87 13.31 9.38
C LYS A 157 9.65 12.88 10.62
N GLY A 158 9.01 12.81 11.77
CA GLY A 158 9.59 12.30 13.02
C GLY A 158 9.66 10.77 13.13
N LEU A 159 9.08 10.02 12.20
CA LEU A 159 9.17 8.56 12.20
C LEU A 159 10.57 8.07 11.82
N THR A 160 10.87 6.83 12.18
CA THR A 160 12.11 6.18 11.79
C THR A 160 11.94 5.55 10.41
N PHE A 161 12.66 6.07 9.40
CA PHE A 161 12.56 5.60 8.02
C PHE A 161 13.57 4.49 7.67
N VAL A 162 14.59 4.30 8.49
CA VAL A 162 15.69 3.35 8.26
C VAL A 162 16.41 3.63 6.92
N THR A 163 16.91 2.61 6.21
CA THR A 163 17.83 2.81 5.07
C THR A 163 17.12 3.21 3.77
N ASN A 164 16.00 2.58 3.46
CA ASN A 164 15.31 2.74 2.18
C ASN A 164 13.98 3.50 2.30
N GLY A 165 13.59 3.86 3.52
CA GLY A 165 12.35 4.60 3.77
C GLY A 165 12.41 6.03 3.27
N PHE A 166 11.25 6.59 2.93
CA PHE A 166 11.12 7.98 2.50
C PHE A 166 9.74 8.55 2.84
N TYR A 167 9.67 9.87 2.81
CA TYR A 167 8.43 10.63 2.87
C TYR A 167 8.41 11.68 1.76
N LEU A 168 7.37 11.63 0.93
CA LEU A 168 7.08 12.62 -0.10
C LEU A 168 5.82 13.36 0.31
N ASP A 169 5.95 14.59 0.72
CA ASP A 169 4.83 15.40 1.20
C ASP A 169 4.02 16.05 0.07
N ASN A 170 4.50 15.96 -1.18
CA ASN A 170 3.87 16.52 -2.37
C ASN A 170 3.47 18.01 -2.23
N THR A 171 4.05 18.72 -1.29
CA THR A 171 3.91 20.17 -1.21
C THR A 171 4.72 20.80 -2.33
N THR A 172 4.05 21.47 -3.25
CA THR A 172 4.72 22.32 -4.23
C THR A 172 5.32 23.51 -3.50
N ASN A 173 6.63 23.71 -3.62
CA ASN A 173 7.27 24.99 -3.27
C ASN A 173 6.84 26.06 -4.25
#